data_b653e3b1eed1f6d22aff45c9757f6348
#
_entry.id   b653e3b1eed1f6d22aff45c9757f6348
#
_cell.length_a   1.000
_cell.length_b   1.000
_cell.length_c   1.000
_cell.angle_alpha   90.00
_cell.angle_beta   90.00
_cell.angle_gamma   90.00
#
_symmetry.space_group_name_H-M   'P 1'
#
loop_
_entity.id
_entity.type
_entity.pdbx_description
1 polymer ?
#
loop_
_entity_poly.entity_id
_entity_poly.type
_entity_poly.pdbx_seq_one_letter_code
_entity_poly.pdbx_strand_id
1 'polypeptide(L)'
;PSKEYPSQQDALSALQAFCTKTSMPEPTKVNSGRGIHAYWVLSAPVPVDDWVPVAERFKEFCEENGLKADPAVTADAARILRMPDTRNFKDTPPSPVALISAEPSIELADFVSLLGGVTPVNTASVGGNVVSGFIAVNAENSFGRIVKKIQIGKGCAQLAHILTDQANV
;
A
#
# COMPACT_ATOMS: atom_id res chain seq x y z
N PRO A 1 4.55 1.92 25.56
CA PRO A 1 4.01 3.04 24.81
C PRO A 1 2.88 2.57 23.91
N SER A 2 1.76 3.31 23.87
CA SER A 2 0.65 3.01 22.97
C SER A 2 1.13 3.04 21.52
N LYS A 3 0.76 2.02 20.73
CA LYS A 3 1.07 1.97 19.29
C LYS A 3 0.14 2.86 18.46
N GLU A 4 -0.84 3.49 19.07
CA GLU A 4 -1.88 4.28 18.43
C GLU A 4 -1.85 5.73 18.92
N TYR A 5 -2.34 6.64 18.08
CA TYR A 5 -2.59 8.02 18.46
C TYR A 5 -3.92 8.11 19.22
N PRO A 6 -4.05 9.04 20.20
CA PRO A 6 -5.27 9.20 20.98
C PRO A 6 -6.49 9.59 20.14
N SER A 7 -6.28 10.34 19.06
CA SER A 7 -7.32 10.77 18.13
C SER A 7 -6.81 10.82 16.68
N GLN A 8 -7.75 10.92 15.74
CA GLN A 8 -7.41 11.16 14.33
C GLN A 8 -6.71 12.51 14.11
N GLN A 9 -7.05 13.53 14.90
CA GLN A 9 -6.41 14.83 14.82
C GLN A 9 -4.95 14.74 15.27
N ASP A 10 -4.66 13.99 16.33
CA ASP A 10 -3.28 13.74 16.76
C ASP A 10 -2.47 12.98 15.70
N ALA A 11 -3.11 12.01 15.03
CA ALA A 11 -2.49 11.28 13.93
C ALA A 11 -2.16 12.19 12.74
N LEU A 12 -3.08 13.10 12.36
CA LEU A 12 -2.84 14.07 11.28
C LEU A 12 -1.74 15.07 11.66
N SER A 13 -1.73 15.57 12.89
CA SER A 13 -0.68 16.48 13.36
C SER A 13 0.69 15.80 13.38
N ALA A 14 0.76 14.55 13.82
CA ALA A 14 1.99 13.78 13.83
C ALA A 14 2.49 13.47 12.39
N LEU A 15 1.59 13.17 11.47
CA LEU A 15 1.90 12.96 10.07
C LEU A 15 2.48 14.23 9.42
N GLN A 16 1.86 15.38 9.66
CA GLN A 16 2.34 16.68 9.18
C GLN A 16 3.72 17.02 9.75
N ALA A 17 3.91 16.81 11.06
CA ALA A 17 5.21 17.02 11.72
C ALA A 17 6.30 16.09 11.14
N PHE A 18 5.94 14.83 10.85
CA PHE A 18 6.82 13.86 10.18
C PHE A 18 7.21 14.35 8.77
N CYS A 19 6.26 14.75 7.93
CA CYS A 19 6.54 15.25 6.59
C CYS A 19 7.45 16.49 6.64
N THR A 20 7.17 17.43 7.55
CA THR A 20 8.00 18.64 7.72
C THR A 20 9.42 18.29 8.17
N LYS A 21 9.58 17.40 9.17
CA LYS A 21 10.87 16.98 9.71
C LYS A 21 11.75 16.26 8.68
N THR A 22 11.13 15.41 7.87
CA THR A 22 11.82 14.52 6.92
C THR A 22 11.88 15.07 5.50
N SER A 23 11.26 16.23 5.25
CA SER A 23 11.09 16.78 3.90
C SER A 23 10.30 15.87 2.95
N MET A 24 9.55 14.91 3.50
CA MET A 24 8.63 14.10 2.70
C MET A 24 7.48 14.96 2.20
N PRO A 25 7.03 14.79 0.95
CA PRO A 25 5.82 15.46 0.48
C PRO A 25 4.61 15.00 1.28
N GLU A 26 3.58 15.84 1.34
CA GLU A 26 2.30 15.48 1.95
C GLU A 26 1.68 14.28 1.22
N PRO A 27 1.18 13.27 1.93
CA PRO A 27 0.52 12.13 1.31
C PRO A 27 -0.96 12.40 1.03
N THR A 28 -1.53 11.67 0.09
CA THR A 28 -3.00 11.52 -0.01
C THR A 28 -3.52 10.91 1.29
N LYS A 29 -4.55 11.53 1.89
CA LYS A 29 -5.07 11.16 3.21
C LYS A 29 -6.52 10.72 3.13
N VAL A 30 -6.83 9.60 3.78
CA VAL A 30 -8.18 9.04 3.88
C VAL A 30 -8.53 8.81 5.34
N ASN A 31 -9.67 9.35 5.78
CA ASN A 31 -10.27 8.96 7.04
C ASN A 31 -10.92 7.58 6.88
N SER A 32 -10.41 6.58 7.59
CA SER A 32 -10.89 5.19 7.51
C SER A 32 -12.06 4.88 8.46
N GLY A 33 -12.60 5.91 9.12
CA GLY A 33 -13.61 5.80 10.16
C GLY A 33 -13.01 5.74 11.58
N ARG A 34 -11.91 5.02 11.78
CA ARG A 34 -11.22 4.88 13.08
C ARG A 34 -9.80 5.45 13.10
N GLY A 35 -9.17 5.61 11.95
CA GLY A 35 -7.80 6.11 11.82
C GLY A 35 -7.60 6.80 10.48
N ILE A 36 -6.36 7.17 10.22
CA ILE A 36 -5.93 7.82 8.98
C ILE A 36 -5.14 6.83 8.16
N HIS A 37 -5.48 6.69 6.87
CA HIS A 37 -4.60 6.07 5.89
C HIS A 37 -3.85 7.19 5.15
N ALA A 38 -2.55 7.04 5.01
CA ALA A 38 -1.68 7.93 4.27
C ALA A 38 -1.06 7.18 3.09
N TYR A 39 -1.13 7.76 1.90
CA TYR A 39 -0.64 7.14 0.67
C TYR A 39 0.31 8.08 -0.05
N TRP A 40 1.55 7.67 -0.24
CA TRP A 40 2.46 8.24 -1.23
C TRP A 40 2.26 7.45 -2.52
N VAL A 41 1.44 8.00 -3.41
CA VAL A 41 1.08 7.33 -4.66
C VAL A 41 2.25 7.44 -5.63
N LEU A 42 2.74 6.30 -6.13
CA LEU A 42 3.79 6.29 -7.13
C LEU A 42 3.24 6.65 -8.51
N SER A 43 4.02 7.37 -9.32
CA SER A 43 3.65 7.82 -10.67
C SER A 43 3.51 6.67 -11.68
N ALA A 44 4.17 5.53 -11.42
CA ALA A 44 4.12 4.35 -12.25
C ALA A 44 3.99 3.06 -11.41
N PRO A 45 3.40 1.99 -11.96
CA PRO A 45 3.42 0.67 -11.34
C PRO A 45 4.84 0.16 -11.14
N VAL A 46 5.11 -0.43 -9.98
CA VAL A 46 6.40 -0.98 -9.60
C VAL A 46 6.27 -2.49 -9.38
N PRO A 47 7.18 -3.32 -9.91
CA PRO A 47 7.22 -4.74 -9.59
C PRO A 47 7.35 -4.97 -8.08
N VAL A 48 6.72 -6.04 -7.58
CA VAL A 48 6.71 -6.33 -6.13
C VAL A 48 8.13 -6.50 -5.58
N ASP A 49 9.02 -7.13 -6.34
CA ASP A 49 10.41 -7.37 -5.93
C ASP A 49 11.21 -6.06 -5.77
N ASP A 50 10.88 -5.04 -6.57
CA ASP A 50 11.48 -3.69 -6.45
C ASP A 50 10.79 -2.86 -5.37
N TRP A 51 9.50 -3.08 -5.13
CA TRP A 51 8.71 -2.36 -4.14
C TRP A 51 9.02 -2.81 -2.70
N VAL A 52 9.17 -4.12 -2.44
CA VAL A 52 9.33 -4.68 -1.09
C VAL A 52 10.50 -4.03 -0.32
N PRO A 53 11.74 -3.94 -0.87
CA PRO A 53 12.84 -3.32 -0.14
C PRO A 53 12.60 -1.84 0.16
N VAL A 54 11.90 -1.12 -0.72
CA VAL A 54 11.54 0.28 -0.51
C VAL A 54 10.50 0.41 0.60
N ALA A 55 9.51 -0.46 0.63
CA ALA A 55 8.46 -0.46 1.64
C ALA A 55 9.00 -0.84 3.03
N GLU A 56 9.92 -1.81 3.12
CA GLU A 56 10.60 -2.15 4.38
C GLU A 56 11.47 -0.97 4.86
N ARG A 57 12.23 -0.34 3.97
CA ARG A 57 13.00 0.87 4.33
C ARG A 57 12.09 2.02 4.78
N PHE A 58 10.96 2.21 4.13
CA PHE A 58 9.98 3.23 4.52
C PHE A 58 9.40 2.95 5.93
N LYS A 59 9.11 1.71 6.23
CA LYS A 59 8.67 1.29 7.56
C LYS A 59 9.71 1.63 8.63
N GLU A 60 11.00 1.29 8.42
CA GLU A 60 12.10 1.66 9.30
C GLU A 60 12.21 3.19 9.44
N PHE A 61 12.11 3.91 8.32
CA PHE A 61 12.18 5.37 8.29
C PHE A 61 11.06 6.02 9.11
N CYS A 62 9.85 5.47 9.08
CA CYS A 62 8.75 5.91 9.95
C CYS A 62 9.11 5.73 11.43
N GLU A 63 9.64 4.57 11.81
CA GLU A 63 10.05 4.26 13.18
C GLU A 63 11.19 5.17 13.66
N GLU A 64 12.24 5.35 12.85
CA GLU A 64 13.38 6.23 13.12
C GLU A 64 12.96 7.69 13.36
N ASN A 65 11.91 8.14 12.66
CA ASN A 65 11.39 9.50 12.75
C ASN A 65 10.22 9.66 13.71
N GLY A 66 9.84 8.61 14.43
CA GLY A 66 8.85 8.63 15.49
C GLY A 66 7.40 8.65 15.01
N LEU A 67 7.13 8.35 13.74
CA LEU A 67 5.78 8.19 13.23
C LEU A 67 5.23 6.81 13.66
N LYS A 68 4.11 6.81 14.38
CA LYS A 68 3.43 5.58 14.81
C LYS A 68 2.57 5.03 13.66
N ALA A 69 3.22 4.58 12.57
CA ALA A 69 2.57 3.85 11.52
C ALA A 69 2.37 2.38 11.92
N ASP A 70 1.34 1.71 11.40
CA ASP A 70 1.14 0.28 11.65
C ASP A 70 2.17 -0.52 10.83
N PRO A 71 3.18 -1.13 11.47
CA PRO A 71 4.25 -1.83 10.74
C PRO A 71 3.76 -3.07 10.00
N ALA A 72 2.61 -3.64 10.40
CA ALA A 72 2.00 -4.78 9.72
C ALA A 72 1.29 -4.38 8.42
N VAL A 73 1.06 -3.07 8.20
CA VAL A 73 0.38 -2.55 7.00
C VAL A 73 1.38 -1.89 6.04
N THR A 74 2.38 -1.21 6.58
CA THR A 74 3.27 -0.32 5.82
C THR A 74 4.06 -1.05 4.72
N ALA A 75 4.48 -2.29 4.96
CA ALA A 75 5.26 -3.09 4.01
C ALA A 75 4.51 -4.34 3.50
N ASP A 76 3.19 -4.37 3.61
CA ASP A 76 2.37 -5.51 3.17
C ASP A 76 1.77 -5.26 1.77
N ALA A 77 2.36 -5.88 0.75
CA ALA A 77 1.91 -5.80 -0.64
C ALA A 77 0.51 -6.39 -0.89
N ALA A 78 0.01 -7.22 0.01
CA ALA A 78 -1.30 -7.84 -0.10
C ALA A 78 -2.39 -7.10 0.67
N ARG A 79 -2.07 -5.99 1.33
CA ARG A 79 -3.00 -5.25 2.17
C ARG A 79 -4.06 -4.54 1.36
N ILE A 80 -5.32 -4.80 1.68
CA ILE A 80 -6.46 -4.06 1.15
C ILE A 80 -6.90 -3.05 2.20
N LEU A 81 -6.90 -1.78 1.82
CA LEU A 81 -7.36 -0.66 2.65
C LEU A 81 -8.77 -0.24 2.22
N ARG A 82 -9.47 0.45 3.12
CA ARG A 82 -10.83 0.94 2.84
C ARG A 82 -10.81 2.05 1.82
N MET A 83 -11.67 1.93 0.81
CA MET A 83 -11.84 2.96 -0.20
C MET A 83 -12.69 4.14 0.32
N PRO A 84 -12.40 5.39 -0.09
CA PRO A 84 -13.31 6.51 0.10
C PRO A 84 -14.73 6.19 -0.41
N ASP A 85 -15.71 6.91 0.11
CA ASP A 85 -17.13 6.77 -0.19
C ASP A 85 -17.76 5.43 0.22
N THR A 86 -17.04 4.64 1.05
CA THR A 86 -17.55 3.43 1.69
C THR A 86 -17.85 3.66 3.18
N ARG A 87 -18.21 2.59 3.90
CA ARG A 87 -18.45 2.63 5.34
C ARG A 87 -17.59 1.61 6.08
N ASN A 88 -17.11 2.01 7.25
CA ASN A 88 -16.44 1.11 8.18
C ASN A 88 -17.48 0.48 9.14
N PHE A 89 -17.76 -0.78 8.94
CA PHE A 89 -18.75 -1.54 9.72
C PHE A 89 -18.20 -2.10 11.04
N LYS A 90 -16.98 -1.71 11.46
CA LYS A 90 -16.48 -2.03 12.79
C LYS A 90 -17.14 -1.20 13.90
N ASP A 91 -17.83 -0.13 13.53
CA ASP A 91 -18.58 0.74 14.42
C ASP A 91 -20.09 0.56 14.27
N THR A 92 -20.83 0.91 15.32
CA THR A 92 -22.29 0.92 15.32
C THR A 92 -22.78 2.28 15.84
N PRO A 93 -23.34 3.16 14.98
CA PRO A 93 -23.55 3.00 13.52
C PRO A 93 -22.23 2.98 12.71
N PRO A 94 -22.23 2.43 11.48
CA PRO A 94 -21.03 2.39 10.65
C PRO A 94 -20.48 3.79 10.33
N SER A 95 -19.16 3.97 10.53
CA SER A 95 -18.48 5.23 10.28
C SER A 95 -18.21 5.44 8.78
N PRO A 96 -18.35 6.67 8.25
CA PRO A 96 -17.99 6.96 6.86
C PRO A 96 -16.47 6.84 6.65
N VAL A 97 -16.08 6.38 5.47
CA VAL A 97 -14.70 6.44 4.97
C VAL A 97 -14.65 7.56 3.94
N ALA A 98 -13.81 8.56 4.17
CA ALA A 98 -13.80 9.77 3.37
C ALA A 98 -12.39 10.19 2.95
N LEU A 99 -12.25 10.68 1.72
CA LEU A 99 -11.03 11.35 1.27
C LEU A 99 -10.89 12.68 2.02
N ILE A 100 -9.74 12.91 2.65
CA ILE A 100 -9.40 14.18 3.32
C ILE A 100 -8.68 15.11 2.33
N SER A 101 -7.62 14.61 1.68
CA SER A 101 -6.88 15.32 0.64
C SER A 101 -6.31 14.34 -0.37
N ALA A 102 -6.20 14.79 -1.63
CA ALA A 102 -5.51 14.08 -2.69
C ALA A 102 -4.27 14.88 -3.07
N GLU A 103 -3.14 14.20 -3.10
CA GLU A 103 -1.84 14.80 -3.41
C GLU A 103 -1.27 14.22 -4.71
N PRO A 104 -0.36 14.93 -5.39
CA PRO A 104 0.30 14.44 -6.59
C PRO A 104 1.06 13.14 -6.34
N SER A 105 1.20 12.32 -7.39
CA SER A 105 2.06 11.16 -7.36
C SER A 105 3.54 11.54 -7.33
N ILE A 106 4.38 10.65 -6.80
CA ILE A 106 5.83 10.81 -6.69
C ILE A 106 6.54 9.73 -7.51
N GLU A 107 7.67 10.08 -8.12
CA GLU A 107 8.55 9.10 -8.77
C GLU A 107 9.21 8.20 -7.73
N LEU A 108 9.35 6.89 -8.06
CA LEU A 108 10.00 5.93 -7.15
C LEU A 108 11.41 6.37 -6.76
N ALA A 109 12.18 6.90 -7.72
CA ALA A 109 13.56 7.35 -7.48
C ALA A 109 13.62 8.50 -6.48
N ASP A 110 12.69 9.46 -6.56
CA ASP A 110 12.60 10.59 -5.63
C ASP A 110 12.19 10.09 -4.23
N PHE A 111 11.22 9.18 -4.17
CA PHE A 111 10.80 8.57 -2.91
C PHE A 111 11.96 7.84 -2.23
N VAL A 112 12.70 7.01 -2.95
CA VAL A 112 13.89 6.29 -2.46
C VAL A 112 14.96 7.27 -1.97
N SER A 113 15.19 8.38 -2.69
CA SER A 113 16.16 9.40 -2.30
C SER A 113 15.80 10.04 -0.96
N LEU A 114 14.51 10.32 -0.72
CA LEU A 114 14.02 10.87 0.56
C LEU A 114 14.22 9.91 1.74
N LEU A 115 14.22 8.59 1.49
CA LEU A 115 14.47 7.57 2.51
C LEU A 115 15.97 7.39 2.87
N GLY A 116 16.85 8.18 2.26
CA GLY A 116 18.30 8.03 2.41
C GLY A 116 18.91 6.92 1.56
N GLY A 117 18.20 6.52 0.50
CA GLY A 117 18.57 5.41 -0.36
C GLY A 117 18.12 4.06 0.22
N VAL A 118 18.03 3.07 -0.64
CA VAL A 118 17.83 1.66 -0.24
C VAL A 118 19.15 0.95 -0.51
N THR A 119 19.77 0.40 0.52
CA THR A 119 20.87 -0.53 0.30
C THR A 119 20.32 -1.74 -0.44
N PRO A 120 20.81 -2.08 -1.65
CA PRO A 120 20.37 -3.29 -2.31
C PRO A 120 20.64 -4.45 -1.36
N VAL A 121 19.58 -5.18 -1.01
CA VAL A 121 19.75 -6.44 -0.27
C VAL A 121 20.60 -7.31 -1.21
N ASN A 122 21.84 -7.55 -0.80
CA ASN A 122 22.76 -8.34 -1.56
C ASN A 122 22.21 -9.78 -1.57
N THR A 123 21.45 -10.11 -2.61
CA THR A 123 21.06 -11.48 -2.91
C THR A 123 22.28 -12.24 -3.49
N ALA A 124 23.41 -12.13 -2.79
CA ALA A 124 24.57 -12.94 -3.05
C ALA A 124 24.34 -14.27 -2.32
N SER A 125 23.85 -15.21 -3.04
CA SER A 125 24.07 -16.64 -3.04
C SER A 125 22.79 -17.48 -3.22
N VAL A 126 22.24 -17.44 -4.40
CA VAL A 126 21.79 -18.68 -5.03
C VAL A 126 22.33 -18.65 -6.46
N GLY A 127 23.34 -19.48 -6.72
CA GLY A 127 23.92 -19.65 -8.04
C GLY A 127 22.85 -20.15 -9.00
N GLY A 128 22.47 -19.31 -9.92
CA GLY A 128 21.58 -19.62 -11.04
C GLY A 128 21.73 -18.53 -12.08
N ASN A 129 22.14 -18.93 -13.29
CA ASN A 129 22.35 -18.08 -14.45
C ASN A 129 21.31 -16.97 -14.57
N VAL A 130 21.77 -15.72 -14.54
CA VAL A 130 20.98 -14.56 -14.94
C VAL A 130 20.78 -14.66 -16.45
N VAL A 131 19.71 -15.28 -16.88
CA VAL A 131 19.17 -15.08 -18.21
C VAL A 131 18.32 -13.81 -18.12
N SER A 132 18.77 -12.74 -18.80
CA SER A 132 17.93 -11.58 -19.13
C SER A 132 16.68 -12.12 -19.84
N GLY A 133 15.60 -12.22 -19.09
CA GLY A 133 14.34 -12.72 -19.59
C GLY A 133 13.29 -12.44 -18.53
N PHE A 134 12.22 -11.83 -18.97
CA PHE A 134 10.97 -11.66 -18.24
C PHE A 134 10.80 -12.76 -17.19
N ILE A 135 10.78 -12.39 -15.89
CA ILE A 135 10.36 -13.31 -14.85
C ILE A 135 8.94 -13.69 -15.22
N ALA A 136 8.76 -14.91 -15.66
CA ALA A 136 7.44 -15.47 -15.88
C ALA A 136 6.72 -15.35 -14.52
N VAL A 137 5.79 -14.41 -14.42
CA VAL A 137 4.85 -14.32 -13.30
C VAL A 137 4.36 -15.75 -13.11
N ASN A 138 4.62 -16.32 -11.94
CA ASN A 138 4.27 -17.70 -11.65
C ASN A 138 2.82 -17.90 -12.08
N ALA A 139 2.61 -18.69 -13.16
CA ALA A 139 1.31 -18.82 -13.84
C ALA A 139 0.20 -19.26 -12.90
N GLU A 140 0.56 -19.69 -11.69
CA GLU A 140 -0.34 -20.11 -10.64
C GLU A 140 -1.14 -18.96 -9.99
N ASN A 141 -0.62 -17.74 -9.97
CA ASN A 141 -1.23 -16.57 -9.34
C ASN A 141 -1.56 -15.45 -10.33
N SER A 142 -1.54 -15.72 -11.63
CA SER A 142 -1.92 -14.71 -12.63
C SER A 142 -3.41 -14.39 -12.54
N PHE A 143 -3.76 -13.13 -12.85
CA PHE A 143 -5.16 -12.66 -12.91
C PHE A 143 -6.03 -13.59 -13.77
N GLY A 144 -5.51 -14.06 -14.93
CA GLY A 144 -6.21 -15.00 -15.79
C GLY A 144 -6.57 -16.33 -15.11
N ARG A 145 -5.76 -16.80 -14.15
CA ARG A 145 -6.06 -18.00 -13.37
C ARG A 145 -7.09 -17.74 -12.28
N ILE A 146 -7.09 -16.55 -11.69
CA ILE A 146 -8.13 -16.10 -10.76
C ILE A 146 -9.47 -16.03 -11.49
N VAL A 147 -9.51 -15.41 -12.67
CA VAL A 147 -10.70 -15.34 -13.54
C VAL A 147 -11.19 -16.74 -13.88
N LYS A 148 -10.29 -17.65 -14.28
CA LYS A 148 -10.66 -19.04 -14.58
C LYS A 148 -11.22 -19.80 -13.37
N LYS A 149 -10.69 -19.58 -12.17
CA LYS A 149 -11.23 -20.13 -10.92
C LYS A 149 -12.64 -19.61 -10.61
N ILE A 150 -12.92 -18.35 -10.91
CA ILE A 150 -14.23 -17.73 -10.76
C ILE A 150 -15.25 -18.36 -11.72
N GLN A 151 -14.87 -18.53 -13.00
CA GLN A 151 -15.72 -19.13 -14.02
C GLN A 151 -16.12 -20.57 -13.71
N ILE A 152 -15.30 -21.32 -12.97
CA ILE A 152 -15.61 -22.69 -12.51
C ILE A 152 -16.19 -22.73 -11.09
N GLY A 153 -16.63 -21.58 -10.55
CA GLY A 153 -17.27 -21.51 -9.24
C GLY A 153 -16.34 -21.66 -8.03
N LYS A 154 -15.02 -21.58 -8.22
CA LYS A 154 -14.02 -21.73 -7.15
C LYS A 154 -13.33 -20.41 -6.78
N GLY A 155 -13.87 -19.28 -7.20
CA GLY A 155 -13.33 -17.96 -6.98
C GLY A 155 -14.12 -17.10 -5.98
N CYS A 156 -13.67 -15.86 -5.80
CA CYS A 156 -14.33 -14.89 -4.95
C CYS A 156 -15.65 -14.41 -5.58
N ALA A 157 -16.76 -14.48 -4.84
CA ALA A 157 -18.09 -14.10 -5.32
C ALA A 157 -18.18 -12.63 -5.77
N GLN A 158 -17.46 -11.71 -5.14
CA GLN A 158 -17.42 -10.29 -5.53
C GLN A 158 -16.75 -10.06 -6.88
N LEU A 159 -15.66 -10.77 -7.18
CA LEU A 159 -15.00 -10.71 -8.49
C LEU A 159 -15.88 -11.33 -9.58
N ALA A 160 -16.63 -12.40 -9.27
CA ALA A 160 -17.60 -13.00 -10.20
C ALA A 160 -18.68 -11.98 -10.62
N HIS A 161 -19.17 -11.17 -9.67
CA HIS A 161 -20.18 -10.14 -9.94
C HIS A 161 -19.63 -9.05 -10.90
N ILE A 162 -18.43 -8.55 -10.67
CA ILE A 162 -17.77 -7.55 -11.54
C ILE A 162 -17.61 -8.06 -12.97
N LEU A 163 -17.23 -9.34 -13.15
CA LEU A 163 -17.05 -9.93 -14.49
C LEU A 163 -18.38 -10.15 -15.23
N THR A 164 -19.47 -10.36 -14.51
CA THR A 164 -20.81 -10.53 -15.11
C THR A 164 -21.38 -9.19 -15.58
N ASP A 165 -21.14 -8.11 -14.85
CA ASP A 165 -21.61 -6.77 -15.23
C ASP A 165 -20.87 -6.20 -16.45
N GLN A 166 -19.61 -6.58 -16.69
CA GLN A 166 -18.86 -6.18 -17.89
C GLN A 166 -19.31 -6.91 -19.17
N ALA A 167 -19.99 -8.03 -19.05
CA ALA A 167 -20.48 -8.79 -20.22
C ALA A 167 -21.83 -8.26 -20.76
N ASN A 168 -22.43 -7.29 -20.06
CA ASN A 168 -23.76 -6.74 -20.40
C ASN A 168 -23.70 -5.26 -20.84
N VAL A 169 -22.52 -4.72 -21.21
CA VAL A 169 -22.33 -3.37 -21.75
C VAL A 169 -21.96 -3.40 -23.22
#